data_98038c94b5924a87009dc5d17fc2c227
#
_entry.id   98038c94b5924a87009dc5d17fc2c227
#
_cell.length_a   1.000
_cell.length_b   1.000
_cell.length_c   1.000
_cell.angle_alpha   90.00
_cell.angle_beta   90.00
_cell.angle_gamma   90.00
#
_symmetry.space_group_name_H-M   'P 1'
#
loop_
_entity.id
_entity.type
_entity.pdbx_description
1 polymer ?
#
loop_
_entity_poly.entity_id
_entity_poly.type
_entity_poly.pdbx_seq_one_letter_code
_entity_poly.pdbx_strand_id
1 'polypeptide(L)'
;RLSLPFSFYMQYKNIFFDLDDTLWAFSFNARDTFEEMYRKYEYDRYFRSFEHFYELYERRNIELWAEYADGKVTKEELNRQRFLYPLEAVGEGDTALAKAFSDDFFAVIPTKSRLMPHAQEVLEYLAPKYNLYILSNGFQELQCHKMRSAGIDHYFKKVVLSDDIGVLKPW
;
A
#
# COMPACT_ATOMS: atom_id res chain seq x y z
N ARG A 1 -4.00 -9.10 -55.87
CA ARG A 1 -3.86 -9.36 -54.42
C ARG A 1 -2.91 -8.32 -53.83
N LEU A 2 -3.46 -7.26 -53.27
CA LEU A 2 -2.74 -6.27 -52.49
C LEU A 2 -2.70 -6.78 -51.05
N SER A 3 -1.57 -7.30 -50.64
CA SER A 3 -1.27 -7.57 -49.23
C SER A 3 -0.87 -6.23 -48.56
N LEU A 4 -1.79 -5.64 -47.83
CA LEU A 4 -1.48 -4.53 -46.92
C LEU A 4 -0.72 -5.09 -45.73
N PRO A 5 0.49 -4.59 -45.42
CA PRO A 5 1.13 -4.91 -44.18
C PRO A 5 0.50 -3.98 -43.09
N PHE A 6 -0.57 -4.42 -42.44
CA PHE A 6 -1.03 -3.82 -41.21
C PHE A 6 -0.09 -4.27 -40.07
N SER A 7 1.06 -3.62 -39.96
CA SER A 7 1.89 -3.69 -38.78
C SER A 7 1.92 -2.30 -38.14
N PHE A 8 0.82 -1.87 -37.54
CA PHE A 8 0.87 -0.84 -36.52
C PHE A 8 1.44 -1.47 -35.24
N TYR A 9 2.73 -1.73 -35.24
CA TYR A 9 3.44 -1.94 -33.99
C TYR A 9 3.51 -0.59 -33.26
N MET A 10 2.50 -0.29 -32.45
CA MET A 10 2.71 0.66 -31.35
C MET A 10 3.71 -0.01 -30.42
N GLN A 11 4.96 0.34 -30.59
CA GLN A 11 6.07 -0.25 -29.86
C GLN A 11 6.19 0.44 -28.50
N TYR A 12 5.33 0.07 -27.55
CA TYR A 12 5.52 0.43 -26.16
C TYR A 12 6.84 -0.20 -25.70
N LYS A 13 7.72 0.61 -25.11
CA LYS A 13 8.99 0.14 -24.55
C LYS A 13 8.95 0.08 -23.03
N ASN A 14 8.08 0.86 -22.44
CA ASN A 14 8.00 1.06 -20.99
C ASN A 14 6.58 0.80 -20.51
N ILE A 15 6.47 0.07 -19.39
CA ILE A 15 5.20 -0.20 -18.70
C ILE A 15 5.33 0.26 -17.27
N PHE A 16 4.34 1.02 -16.81
CA PHE A 16 4.23 1.48 -15.43
C PHE A 16 3.12 0.70 -14.75
N PHE A 17 3.44 0.13 -13.60
CA PHE A 17 2.49 -0.55 -12.73
C PHE A 17 2.23 0.27 -11.48
N ASP A 18 1.01 0.25 -11.00
CA ASP A 18 0.75 0.50 -9.59
C ASP A 18 1.19 -0.71 -8.76
N LEU A 19 1.43 -0.53 -7.46
CA LEU A 19 1.87 -1.62 -6.59
C LEU A 19 0.73 -2.20 -5.76
N ASP A 20 0.10 -1.36 -4.92
CA ASP A 20 -0.86 -1.79 -3.91
C ASP A 20 -2.19 -2.22 -4.57
N ASP A 21 -2.65 -3.44 -4.27
CA ASP A 21 -3.81 -4.12 -4.88
C ASP A 21 -3.77 -4.24 -6.42
N THR A 22 -2.59 -4.01 -7.02
CA THR A 22 -2.32 -4.27 -8.42
C THR A 22 -1.34 -5.43 -8.59
N LEU A 23 -0.20 -5.39 -7.94
CA LEU A 23 0.80 -6.46 -7.89
C LEU A 23 0.92 -7.06 -6.49
N TRP A 24 1.00 -6.25 -5.48
CA TRP A 24 1.06 -6.63 -4.08
C TRP A 24 -0.33 -6.54 -3.46
N ALA A 25 -0.81 -7.63 -2.85
CA ALA A 25 -2.17 -7.74 -2.30
C ALA A 25 -2.31 -6.92 -1.01
N PHE A 26 -2.35 -5.58 -1.14
CA PHE A 26 -2.35 -4.65 -0.01
C PHE A 26 -3.50 -4.93 0.95
N SER A 27 -4.72 -4.97 0.46
CA SER A 27 -5.91 -5.17 1.30
C SER A 27 -5.81 -6.45 2.13
N PHE A 28 -5.29 -7.54 1.54
CA PHE A 28 -5.09 -8.79 2.25
C PHE A 28 -3.97 -8.71 3.28
N ASN A 29 -2.79 -8.24 2.85
CA ASN A 29 -1.61 -8.17 3.71
C ASN A 29 -1.80 -7.19 4.87
N ALA A 30 -2.49 -6.06 4.63
CA ALA A 30 -2.82 -5.09 5.65
C ALA A 30 -3.79 -5.69 6.69
N ARG A 31 -4.87 -6.32 6.23
CA ARG A 31 -5.84 -6.96 7.13
C ARG A 31 -5.18 -8.03 8.01
N ASP A 32 -4.36 -8.90 7.42
CA ASP A 32 -3.60 -9.92 8.14
C ASP A 32 -2.68 -9.29 9.21
N THR A 33 -1.98 -8.20 8.86
CA THR A 33 -1.14 -7.46 9.82
C THR A 33 -1.96 -6.81 10.93
N PHE A 34 -3.12 -6.22 10.60
CA PHE A 34 -4.02 -5.67 11.60
C PHE A 34 -4.56 -6.72 12.56
N GLU A 35 -4.90 -7.91 12.09
CA GLU A 35 -5.34 -9.01 12.94
C GLU A 35 -4.23 -9.49 13.89
N GLU A 36 -2.96 -9.53 13.42
CA GLU A 36 -1.81 -9.82 14.29
C GLU A 36 -1.66 -8.76 15.38
N MET A 37 -1.71 -7.48 15.02
CA MET A 37 -1.56 -6.38 15.97
C MET A 37 -2.75 -6.29 16.94
N TYR A 38 -3.97 -6.51 16.46
CA TYR A 38 -5.18 -6.56 17.28
C TYR A 38 -5.02 -7.59 18.42
N ARG A 39 -4.54 -8.80 18.09
CA ARG A 39 -4.27 -9.85 19.09
C ARG A 39 -3.11 -9.50 19.99
N LYS A 40 -2.01 -9.00 19.44
CA LYS A 40 -0.79 -8.64 20.19
C LYS A 40 -1.07 -7.59 21.26
N TYR A 41 -1.87 -6.59 20.93
CA TYR A 41 -2.20 -5.47 21.81
C TYR A 41 -3.50 -5.67 22.59
N GLU A 42 -4.08 -6.89 22.56
CA GLU A 42 -5.30 -7.23 23.29
C GLU A 42 -6.45 -6.24 23.04
N TYR A 43 -6.66 -5.83 21.79
CA TYR A 43 -7.68 -4.84 21.40
C TYR A 43 -9.11 -5.32 21.60
N ASP A 44 -9.34 -6.62 21.83
CA ASP A 44 -10.60 -7.19 22.30
C ASP A 44 -11.06 -6.61 23.66
N ARG A 45 -10.17 -6.00 24.43
CA ARG A 45 -10.51 -5.25 25.65
C ARG A 45 -11.22 -3.93 25.37
N TYR A 46 -11.01 -3.34 24.19
CA TYR A 46 -11.51 -2.00 23.83
C TYR A 46 -12.60 -2.08 22.77
N PHE A 47 -12.51 -3.02 21.86
CA PHE A 47 -13.40 -3.14 20.71
C PHE A 47 -14.28 -4.38 20.80
N ARG A 48 -15.53 -4.28 20.33
CA ARG A 48 -16.49 -5.39 20.32
C ARG A 48 -16.05 -6.57 19.46
N SER A 49 -15.28 -6.29 18.40
CA SER A 49 -14.69 -7.28 17.49
C SER A 49 -13.56 -6.65 16.69
N PHE A 50 -12.78 -7.46 15.99
CA PHE A 50 -11.79 -6.98 15.02
C PHE A 50 -12.45 -6.13 13.93
N GLU A 51 -13.61 -6.54 13.39
CA GLU A 51 -14.35 -5.81 12.38
C GLU A 51 -14.72 -4.41 12.85
N HIS A 52 -15.17 -4.27 14.09
CA HIS A 52 -15.51 -2.96 14.66
C HIS A 52 -14.30 -2.01 14.72
N PHE A 53 -13.14 -2.52 15.13
CA PHE A 53 -11.88 -1.76 15.09
C PHE A 53 -11.51 -1.38 13.65
N TYR A 54 -11.54 -2.38 12.74
CA TYR A 54 -11.10 -2.21 11.36
C TYR A 54 -11.98 -1.23 10.58
N GLU A 55 -13.29 -1.25 10.78
CA GLU A 55 -14.24 -0.29 10.19
C GLU A 55 -13.95 1.16 10.65
N LEU A 56 -13.66 1.36 11.94
CA LEU A 56 -13.29 2.68 12.46
C LEU A 56 -11.98 3.17 11.83
N TYR A 57 -10.98 2.28 11.77
CA TYR A 57 -9.70 2.59 11.12
C TYR A 57 -9.88 2.92 9.63
N GLU A 58 -10.55 2.06 8.87
CA GLU A 58 -10.68 2.19 7.43
C GLU A 58 -11.40 3.48 7.03
N ARG A 59 -12.50 3.80 7.70
CA ARG A 59 -13.24 5.04 7.48
C ARG A 59 -12.34 6.26 7.69
N ARG A 60 -11.64 6.33 8.82
CA ARG A 60 -10.77 7.48 9.11
C ARG A 60 -9.55 7.53 8.20
N ASN A 61 -9.00 6.39 7.84
CA ASN A 61 -7.88 6.30 6.91
C ASN A 61 -8.24 6.86 5.51
N ILE A 62 -9.43 6.58 4.99
CA ILE A 62 -9.92 7.14 3.71
C ILE A 62 -10.01 8.66 3.80
N GLU A 63 -10.60 9.21 4.86
CA GLU A 63 -10.71 10.64 5.10
C GLU A 63 -9.34 11.32 5.16
N LEU A 64 -8.41 10.73 5.93
CA LEU A 64 -7.06 11.26 6.12
C LEU A 64 -6.24 11.26 4.82
N TRP A 65 -6.39 10.25 3.96
CA TRP A 65 -5.74 10.25 2.66
C TRP A 65 -6.28 11.35 1.74
N ALA A 66 -7.58 11.65 1.79
CA ALA A 66 -8.16 12.79 1.07
C ALA A 66 -7.64 14.13 1.64
N GLU A 67 -7.60 14.27 2.97
CA GLU A 67 -7.04 15.46 3.64
C GLU A 67 -5.54 15.66 3.32
N TYR A 68 -4.78 14.56 3.23
CA TYR A 68 -3.36 14.59 2.84
C TYR A 68 -3.19 15.01 1.38
N ALA A 69 -4.02 14.49 0.48
CA ALA A 69 -4.01 14.88 -0.94
C ALA A 69 -4.32 16.36 -1.14
N ASP A 70 -5.20 16.93 -0.28
CA ASP A 70 -5.54 18.36 -0.26
C ASP A 70 -4.49 19.23 0.48
N GLY A 71 -3.42 18.63 1.04
CA GLY A 71 -2.42 19.33 1.83
C GLY A 71 -2.91 19.85 3.20
N LYS A 72 -4.03 19.29 3.71
CA LYS A 72 -4.64 19.70 4.99
C LYS A 72 -3.97 19.07 6.20
N VAL A 73 -3.37 17.89 6.02
CA VAL A 73 -2.61 17.17 7.05
C VAL A 73 -1.24 16.76 6.53
N THR A 74 -0.27 16.63 7.43
CA THR A 74 1.05 16.09 7.09
C THR A 74 1.06 14.57 7.08
N LYS A 75 2.12 13.96 6.54
CA LYS A 75 2.36 12.51 6.59
C LYS A 75 2.38 11.99 8.03
N GLU A 76 3.03 12.71 8.92
CA GLU A 76 3.14 12.39 10.34
C GLU A 76 1.75 12.41 11.00
N GLU A 77 0.96 13.43 10.71
CA GLU A 77 -0.38 13.55 11.24
C GLU A 77 -1.32 12.46 10.71
N LEU A 78 -1.27 12.16 9.39
CA LEU A 78 -1.98 11.04 8.79
C LEU A 78 -1.62 9.73 9.51
N ASN A 79 -0.32 9.45 9.66
CA ASN A 79 0.15 8.23 10.30
C ASN A 79 -0.22 8.14 11.78
N ARG A 80 -0.24 9.26 12.49
CA ARG A 80 -0.65 9.32 13.90
C ARG A 80 -2.15 9.11 14.05
N GLN A 81 -2.96 9.88 13.33
CA GLN A 81 -4.41 9.91 13.53
C GLN A 81 -5.11 8.62 13.13
N ARG A 82 -4.69 7.97 12.05
CA ARG A 82 -5.39 6.75 11.61
C ARG A 82 -5.31 5.59 12.61
N PHE A 83 -4.29 5.57 13.47
CA PHE A 83 -4.18 4.56 14.54
C PHE A 83 -4.76 5.03 15.89
N LEU A 84 -4.75 6.33 16.15
CA LEU A 84 -5.31 6.89 17.38
C LEU A 84 -6.84 6.96 17.35
N TYR A 85 -7.41 7.37 16.21
CA TYR A 85 -8.86 7.59 16.07
C TYR A 85 -9.72 6.39 16.50
N PRO A 86 -9.43 5.12 16.18
CA PRO A 86 -10.23 4.01 16.66
C PRO A 86 -10.33 3.94 18.18
N LEU A 87 -9.22 4.20 18.90
CA LEU A 87 -9.20 4.24 20.36
C LEU A 87 -10.01 5.42 20.91
N GLU A 88 -9.85 6.62 20.34
CA GLU A 88 -10.63 7.79 20.71
C GLU A 88 -12.15 7.55 20.52
N ALA A 89 -12.53 6.87 19.44
CA ALA A 89 -13.93 6.57 19.14
C ALA A 89 -14.61 5.64 20.15
N VAL A 90 -13.83 4.85 20.90
CA VAL A 90 -14.33 4.00 21.99
C VAL A 90 -14.05 4.58 23.39
N GLY A 91 -13.51 5.81 23.44
CA GLY A 91 -13.29 6.55 24.70
C GLY A 91 -11.97 6.29 25.41
N GLU A 92 -11.04 5.57 24.76
CA GLU A 92 -9.75 5.22 25.40
C GLU A 92 -8.68 6.29 25.17
N GLY A 93 -8.54 6.82 23.95
CA GLY A 93 -7.61 7.92 23.62
C GLY A 93 -6.15 7.73 24.02
N ASP A 94 -5.69 6.49 24.21
CA ASP A 94 -4.31 6.17 24.62
C ASP A 94 -3.35 6.35 23.44
N THR A 95 -2.65 7.49 23.45
CA THR A 95 -1.67 7.86 22.42
C THR A 95 -0.43 6.97 22.42
N ALA A 96 -0.01 6.46 23.58
CA ALA A 96 1.16 5.59 23.70
C ALA A 96 0.84 4.20 23.12
N LEU A 97 -0.35 3.67 23.41
CA LEU A 97 -0.84 2.41 22.86
C LEU A 97 -0.99 2.50 21.34
N ALA A 98 -1.64 3.57 20.83
CA ALA A 98 -1.80 3.81 19.40
C ALA A 98 -0.43 3.89 18.68
N LYS A 99 0.54 4.58 19.29
CA LYS A 99 1.89 4.69 18.74
C LYS A 99 2.60 3.34 18.70
N ALA A 100 2.57 2.56 19.78
CA ALA A 100 3.20 1.25 19.82
C ALA A 100 2.60 0.30 18.79
N PHE A 101 1.27 0.30 18.65
CA PHE A 101 0.56 -0.45 17.60
C PHE A 101 1.01 -0.03 16.20
N SER A 102 1.08 1.29 15.96
CA SER A 102 1.51 1.85 14.67
C SER A 102 2.94 1.46 14.32
N ASP A 103 3.87 1.59 15.29
CA ASP A 103 5.30 1.27 15.08
C ASP A 103 5.46 -0.20 14.67
N ASP A 104 4.79 -1.12 15.36
CA ASP A 104 4.83 -2.54 15.05
C ASP A 104 4.11 -2.88 13.72
N PHE A 105 2.99 -2.23 13.46
CA PHE A 105 2.30 -2.39 12.18
C PHE A 105 3.22 -2.05 11.00
N PHE A 106 3.91 -0.91 11.07
CA PHE A 106 4.85 -0.49 10.02
C PHE A 106 6.12 -1.34 9.95
N ALA A 107 6.52 -1.98 11.05
CA ALA A 107 7.61 -2.94 11.04
C ALA A 107 7.21 -4.26 10.38
N VAL A 108 5.96 -4.70 10.55
CA VAL A 108 5.48 -6.02 10.09
C VAL A 108 4.92 -5.97 8.67
N ILE A 109 4.09 -4.99 8.32
CA ILE A 109 3.39 -4.98 7.02
C ILE A 109 4.33 -5.11 5.81
N PRO A 110 5.49 -4.47 5.73
CA PRO A 110 6.36 -4.58 4.56
C PRO A 110 7.08 -5.94 4.46
N THR A 111 6.99 -6.78 5.49
CA THR A 111 7.52 -8.15 5.46
C THR A 111 6.55 -9.16 4.84
N LYS A 112 5.28 -8.78 4.64
CA LYS A 112 4.29 -9.63 3.98
C LYS A 112 4.61 -9.76 2.49
N SER A 113 4.36 -10.94 1.94
CA SER A 113 4.81 -11.29 0.58
C SER A 113 3.68 -11.66 -0.38
N ARG A 114 2.42 -11.61 0.05
CA ARG A 114 1.31 -12.04 -0.81
C ARG A 114 1.14 -11.09 -1.98
N LEU A 115 1.17 -11.66 -3.19
CA LEU A 115 0.90 -10.97 -4.45
C LEU A 115 -0.56 -11.13 -4.87
N MET A 116 -1.01 -10.25 -5.76
CA MET A 116 -2.27 -10.43 -6.46
C MET A 116 -2.21 -11.68 -7.35
N PRO A 117 -3.34 -12.36 -7.58
CA PRO A 117 -3.38 -13.50 -8.48
C PRO A 117 -2.73 -13.19 -9.84
N HIS A 118 -1.87 -14.10 -10.30
CA HIS A 118 -1.14 -13.98 -11.57
C HIS A 118 -0.13 -12.83 -11.70
N ALA A 119 0.11 -12.03 -10.66
CA ALA A 119 1.04 -10.90 -10.74
C ALA A 119 2.45 -11.35 -11.13
N GLN A 120 2.96 -12.41 -10.51
CA GLN A 120 4.28 -12.94 -10.82
C GLN A 120 4.38 -13.44 -12.26
N GLU A 121 3.40 -14.22 -12.73
CA GLU A 121 3.36 -14.75 -14.10
C GLU A 121 3.36 -13.61 -15.14
N VAL A 122 2.62 -12.53 -14.87
CA VAL A 122 2.58 -11.34 -15.74
C VAL A 122 3.95 -10.65 -15.75
N LEU A 123 4.60 -10.48 -14.61
CA LEU A 123 5.93 -9.86 -14.53
C LEU A 123 6.98 -10.70 -15.26
N GLU A 124 6.99 -12.02 -15.07
CA GLU A 124 7.90 -12.95 -15.78
C GLU A 124 7.69 -12.90 -17.31
N TYR A 125 6.44 -12.77 -17.76
CA TYR A 125 6.13 -12.65 -19.18
C TYR A 125 6.55 -11.31 -19.79
N LEU A 126 6.40 -10.20 -19.05
CA LEU A 126 6.63 -8.86 -19.56
C LEU A 126 8.09 -8.39 -19.42
N ALA A 127 8.80 -8.77 -18.36
CA ALA A 127 10.14 -8.27 -18.07
C ALA A 127 11.17 -8.51 -19.20
N PRO A 128 11.15 -9.63 -19.94
CA PRO A 128 12.07 -9.82 -21.08
C PRO A 128 11.76 -8.92 -22.29
N LYS A 129 10.56 -8.34 -22.36
CA LYS A 129 10.04 -7.62 -23.54
C LYS A 129 9.98 -6.12 -23.34
N TYR A 130 9.83 -5.68 -22.09
CA TYR A 130 9.57 -4.28 -21.73
C TYR A 130 10.44 -3.83 -20.56
N ASN A 131 10.68 -2.53 -20.46
CA ASN A 131 11.17 -1.94 -19.24
C ASN A 131 9.99 -1.72 -18.29
N LEU A 132 10.06 -2.32 -17.12
CA LEU A 132 8.99 -2.22 -16.12
C LEU A 132 9.35 -1.19 -15.05
N TYR A 133 8.36 -0.44 -14.61
CA TYR A 133 8.46 0.61 -13.62
C TYR A 133 7.30 0.52 -12.64
N ILE A 134 7.54 0.93 -11.40
CA ILE A 134 6.47 1.17 -10.43
C ILE A 134 6.17 2.66 -10.37
N LEU A 135 4.86 3.00 -10.26
CA LEU A 135 4.36 4.33 -9.96
C LEU A 135 3.33 4.21 -8.83
N SER A 136 3.69 4.63 -7.61
CA SER A 136 2.86 4.45 -6.41
C SER A 136 2.71 5.72 -5.58
N ASN A 137 1.56 5.85 -4.90
CA ASN A 137 1.32 6.90 -3.89
C ASN A 137 1.80 6.51 -2.48
N GLY A 138 2.32 5.28 -2.33
CA GLY A 138 2.85 4.81 -1.05
C GLY A 138 4.19 5.45 -0.68
N PHE A 139 4.57 5.33 0.58
CA PHE A 139 5.82 5.89 1.11
C PHE A 139 7.03 5.01 0.77
N GLN A 140 8.16 5.65 0.44
CA GLN A 140 9.34 5.00 -0.12
C GLN A 140 9.86 3.85 0.76
N GLU A 141 9.94 4.08 2.06
CA GLU A 141 10.49 3.10 3.01
C GLU A 141 9.72 1.78 2.99
N LEU A 142 8.39 1.87 2.82
CA LEU A 142 7.51 0.71 2.79
C LEU A 142 7.50 0.02 1.43
N GLN A 143 7.38 0.77 0.34
CA GLN A 143 7.19 0.20 -0.99
C GLN A 143 8.38 -0.65 -1.45
N CYS A 144 9.60 -0.14 -1.27
CA CYS A 144 10.80 -0.90 -1.61
C CYS A 144 10.95 -2.18 -0.76
N HIS A 145 10.58 -2.13 0.52
CA HIS A 145 10.63 -3.30 1.39
C HIS A 145 9.57 -4.34 0.99
N LYS A 146 8.31 -3.94 0.75
CA LYS A 146 7.25 -4.83 0.23
C LYS A 146 7.70 -5.59 -1.02
N MET A 147 8.27 -4.88 -1.99
CA MET A 147 8.72 -5.49 -3.24
C MET A 147 9.81 -6.52 -3.03
N ARG A 148 10.80 -6.22 -2.16
CA ARG A 148 11.86 -7.19 -1.80
C ARG A 148 11.30 -8.41 -1.07
N SER A 149 10.43 -8.21 -0.09
CA SER A 149 9.81 -9.30 0.66
C SER A 149 8.95 -10.20 -0.22
N ALA A 150 8.33 -9.64 -1.26
CA ALA A 150 7.54 -10.37 -2.25
C ALA A 150 8.39 -10.94 -3.41
N GLY A 151 9.69 -10.66 -3.45
CA GLY A 151 10.60 -11.18 -4.47
C GLY A 151 10.38 -10.61 -5.87
N ILE A 152 9.77 -9.43 -6.00
CA ILE A 152 9.43 -8.82 -7.29
C ILE A 152 10.25 -7.56 -7.63
N ASP A 153 11.09 -7.08 -6.74
CA ASP A 153 11.88 -5.86 -6.91
C ASP A 153 12.81 -5.91 -8.14
N HIS A 154 13.38 -7.07 -8.42
CA HIS A 154 14.33 -7.29 -9.52
C HIS A 154 13.72 -7.13 -10.93
N TYR A 155 12.39 -7.16 -11.09
CA TYR A 155 11.73 -6.94 -12.38
C TYR A 155 11.74 -5.48 -12.83
N PHE A 156 11.91 -4.52 -11.91
CA PHE A 156 11.68 -3.11 -12.16
C PHE A 156 12.99 -2.33 -12.34
N LYS A 157 13.01 -1.49 -13.36
CA LYS A 157 14.14 -0.58 -13.62
C LYS A 157 14.18 0.59 -12.62
N LYS A 158 13.03 1.07 -12.21
CA LYS A 158 12.89 2.17 -11.25
C LYS A 158 11.52 2.13 -10.57
N VAL A 159 11.49 2.56 -9.32
CA VAL A 159 10.29 2.87 -8.54
C VAL A 159 10.17 4.39 -8.48
N VAL A 160 9.02 4.91 -8.88
CA VAL A 160 8.67 6.33 -8.83
C VAL A 160 7.54 6.47 -7.80
N LEU A 161 7.77 7.29 -6.79
CA LEU A 161 6.84 7.49 -5.69
C LEU A 161 6.40 8.95 -5.64
N SER A 162 5.15 9.16 -5.23
CA SER A 162 4.62 10.52 -5.06
C SER A 162 5.42 11.35 -4.06
N ASP A 163 5.98 10.72 -3.03
CA ASP A 163 6.90 11.38 -2.07
C ASP A 163 8.11 12.00 -2.77
N ASP A 164 8.65 11.33 -3.81
CA ASP A 164 9.84 11.80 -4.53
C ASP A 164 9.55 13.01 -5.45
N ILE A 165 8.33 13.08 -5.96
CA ILE A 165 7.92 14.08 -6.96
C ILE A 165 6.98 15.15 -6.41
N GLY A 166 6.51 15.00 -5.16
CA GLY A 166 5.63 15.95 -4.47
C GLY A 166 4.20 16.01 -5.02
N VAL A 167 3.78 15.02 -5.82
CA VAL A 167 2.44 14.98 -6.44
C VAL A 167 1.87 13.57 -6.35
N LEU A 168 0.64 13.46 -5.84
CA LEU A 168 -0.10 12.20 -5.80
C LEU A 168 -0.74 11.87 -7.16
N LYS A 169 -0.81 10.58 -7.53
CA LYS A 169 -1.67 10.16 -8.65
C LYS A 169 -3.12 10.54 -8.35
N PRO A 170 -3.92 10.95 -9.33
CA PRO A 170 -3.71 10.86 -10.79
C PRO A 170 -3.12 12.14 -11.44
N TRP A 171 -2.52 13.07 -10.70
CA TRP A 171 -2.03 14.38 -11.17
C TRP A 171 -0.55 14.37 -11.57
#